data_cace29ecbdce4127603a88c44efe51a7
#
_entry.id   cace29ecbdce4127603a88c44efe51a7
#
_cell.length_a   1.000
_cell.length_b   1.000
_cell.length_c   1.000
_cell.angle_alpha   90.00
_cell.angle_beta   90.00
_cell.angle_gamma   90.00
#
_symmetry.space_group_name_H-M   'P 1'
#
loop_
_entity.id
_entity.type
_entity.pdbx_description
1 polymer ?
#
loop_
_entity_poly.entity_id
_entity_poly.type
_entity_poly.pdbx_seq_one_letter_code
_entity_poly.pdbx_strand_id
1 'polypeptide(L)'
;MATIDKGLPNTKTEIEIPGEDVIVEEQEKILERQQAGEPEITMDEEGGATVEFDPSKVNPEGGQDHFENLADYLEDNVLDPLASELMEKYTNYKESRQEWADSYREGLNLLGFKYVTRTEPFRGASSVTHPVLAEAVTQFQAQAYKELLPADGPVRTQIMGDANVAKEEQSKRVKDFMNYQIMDQMKEYEPEFDQMLFYLPLSGSTFKKVYYDDLLGRAVSKFIPAEDLVVPYSATSLEDAEAVIHVIRMSPNDLRKQQINGFYRDIDLGEPPVQEDKLKQKELELEGIQQNGQEDMYTILEMHVDVDLEGHEDVDPEDGEPTGIKLPYIITIDEANSKVLSIRRNYGEQDPLKKKKDYFVHFKFLPGLGFYGLGLIHM
;
A
#
# COMPACT_ATOMS: atom_id res chain seq x y z
N MET A 1 -8.20 25.16 -55.15
CA MET A 1 -9.44 25.66 -54.55
C MET A 1 -10.55 24.68 -54.86
N ALA A 2 -10.94 23.90 -53.92
CA ALA A 2 -12.17 23.11 -53.97
C ALA A 2 -12.63 22.91 -52.52
N THR A 3 -13.64 23.66 -52.14
CA THR A 3 -14.40 23.62 -50.91
C THR A 3 -15.30 22.38 -50.95
N ILE A 4 -15.10 21.46 -49.98
CA ILE A 4 -16.04 20.35 -49.77
C ILE A 4 -16.90 20.74 -48.57
N ASP A 5 -18.11 21.17 -48.89
CA ASP A 5 -19.22 21.35 -47.97
C ASP A 5 -19.88 19.99 -47.74
N LYS A 6 -19.74 19.41 -46.55
CA LYS A 6 -20.49 18.20 -46.10
C LYS A 6 -21.49 18.65 -45.05
N GLY A 7 -22.72 18.90 -45.52
CA GLY A 7 -23.86 19.14 -44.67
C GLY A 7 -24.12 17.98 -43.71
N LEU A 8 -24.17 18.28 -42.43
CA LEU A 8 -24.66 17.39 -41.36
C LEU A 8 -26.19 17.24 -41.49
N PRO A 9 -26.73 16.03 -41.35
CA PRO A 9 -28.17 15.84 -41.34
C PRO A 9 -28.79 16.46 -40.08
N ASN A 10 -29.70 17.36 -40.30
CA ASN A 10 -30.51 18.04 -39.28
C ASN A 10 -31.58 17.06 -38.77
N THR A 11 -31.26 16.25 -37.77
CA THR A 11 -32.27 15.48 -37.04
C THR A 11 -32.83 16.37 -35.93
N LYS A 12 -33.97 16.99 -36.20
CA LYS A 12 -34.82 17.55 -35.16
C LYS A 12 -35.37 16.35 -34.37
N THR A 13 -34.78 16.07 -33.21
CA THR A 13 -35.40 15.23 -32.20
C THR A 13 -36.45 16.10 -31.52
N GLU A 14 -37.71 15.81 -31.75
CA GLU A 14 -38.82 16.37 -30.95
C GLU A 14 -38.62 15.77 -29.52
N ILE A 15 -38.31 16.64 -28.58
CA ILE A 15 -38.29 16.28 -27.15
C ILE A 15 -39.76 16.26 -26.72
N GLU A 16 -40.34 15.09 -26.59
CA GLU A 16 -41.64 14.92 -25.89
C GLU A 16 -41.43 15.38 -24.44
N ILE A 17 -42.15 16.43 -24.06
CA ILE A 17 -42.20 16.90 -22.67
C ILE A 17 -42.99 15.84 -21.89
N PRO A 18 -42.41 15.20 -20.82
CA PRO A 18 -43.12 14.23 -20.00
C PRO A 18 -44.43 14.87 -19.43
N GLY A 19 -45.48 14.08 -19.39
CA GLY A 19 -46.73 14.53 -18.78
C GLY A 19 -46.59 14.80 -17.26
N GLU A 20 -47.49 15.57 -16.69
CA GLU A 20 -47.50 15.96 -15.26
C GLU A 20 -47.33 14.75 -14.34
N ASP A 21 -47.93 13.61 -14.68
CA ASP A 21 -47.83 12.36 -13.89
C ASP A 21 -46.42 11.78 -13.79
N VAL A 22 -45.62 11.92 -14.84
CA VAL A 22 -44.19 11.47 -14.89
C VAL A 22 -43.33 12.39 -14.05
N ILE A 23 -43.62 13.70 -14.05
CA ILE A 23 -42.89 14.67 -13.22
C ILE A 23 -43.14 14.44 -11.74
N VAL A 24 -44.37 14.03 -11.35
CA VAL A 24 -44.70 13.70 -9.95
C VAL A 24 -43.97 12.40 -9.50
N GLU A 25 -43.93 11.36 -10.35
CA GLU A 25 -43.21 10.12 -10.03
C GLU A 25 -41.67 10.36 -9.96
N GLU A 26 -41.11 11.21 -10.79
CA GLU A 26 -39.69 11.57 -10.68
C GLU A 26 -39.40 12.40 -9.42
N GLN A 27 -40.30 13.31 -9.05
CA GLN A 27 -40.14 14.07 -7.80
C GLN A 27 -40.28 13.18 -6.55
N GLU A 28 -41.19 12.20 -6.55
CA GLU A 28 -41.28 11.22 -5.44
C GLU A 28 -40.00 10.35 -5.37
N LYS A 29 -39.46 9.89 -6.50
CA LYS A 29 -38.19 9.14 -6.52
C LYS A 29 -37.00 9.98 -6.09
N ILE A 30 -36.95 11.26 -6.43
CA ILE A 30 -35.92 12.20 -5.95
C ILE A 30 -36.05 12.39 -4.45
N LEU A 31 -37.26 12.51 -3.93
CA LEU A 31 -37.51 12.66 -2.50
C LEU A 31 -37.11 11.38 -1.72
N GLU A 32 -37.40 10.20 -2.29
CA GLU A 32 -36.96 8.91 -1.72
C GLU A 32 -35.43 8.76 -1.72
N ARG A 33 -34.76 9.21 -2.81
CA ARG A 33 -33.29 9.21 -2.90
C ARG A 33 -32.63 10.20 -1.94
N GLN A 34 -33.22 11.38 -1.74
CA GLN A 34 -32.76 12.35 -0.74
C GLN A 34 -32.90 11.82 0.69
N GLN A 35 -33.95 11.03 0.96
CA GLN A 35 -34.12 10.34 2.23
C GLN A 35 -33.15 9.16 2.42
N ALA A 36 -32.63 8.60 1.32
CA ALA A 36 -31.64 7.51 1.34
C ALA A 36 -30.18 7.99 1.37
N GLY A 37 -29.93 9.29 1.45
CA GLY A 37 -28.56 9.83 1.53
C GLY A 37 -27.77 9.83 0.21
N GLU A 38 -28.44 9.65 -0.93
CA GLU A 38 -27.79 9.77 -2.23
C GLU A 38 -27.42 11.24 -2.55
N PRO A 39 -26.30 11.50 -3.26
CA PRO A 39 -25.86 12.86 -3.58
C PRO A 39 -26.89 13.60 -4.46
N GLU A 40 -27.18 14.84 -4.11
CA GLU A 40 -28.07 15.70 -4.89
C GLU A 40 -27.35 16.22 -6.13
N ILE A 41 -27.87 15.88 -7.29
CA ILE A 41 -27.32 16.34 -8.58
C ILE A 41 -28.20 17.48 -9.08
N THR A 42 -27.69 18.72 -9.03
CA THR A 42 -28.36 19.89 -9.62
C THR A 42 -27.75 20.19 -10.97
N MET A 43 -28.60 20.31 -12.00
CA MET A 43 -28.17 20.71 -13.33
C MET A 43 -28.35 22.22 -13.53
N ASP A 44 -27.29 22.89 -13.97
CA ASP A 44 -27.34 24.31 -14.34
C ASP A 44 -28.00 24.51 -15.71
N GLU A 45 -28.58 25.69 -15.94
CA GLU A 45 -29.18 26.06 -17.22
C GLU A 45 -28.19 26.01 -18.41
N GLU A 46 -26.87 25.97 -18.14
CA GLU A 46 -25.81 25.88 -19.14
C GLU A 46 -25.31 24.43 -19.39
N GLY A 47 -25.96 23.41 -18.77
CA GLY A 47 -25.63 21.99 -18.96
C GLY A 47 -24.47 21.46 -18.07
N GLY A 48 -24.07 22.24 -17.07
CA GLY A 48 -23.19 21.77 -15.97
C GLY A 48 -23.97 21.00 -14.92
N ALA A 49 -23.37 19.98 -14.30
CA ALA A 49 -23.94 19.26 -13.18
C ALA A 49 -23.11 19.53 -11.91
N THR A 50 -23.74 20.07 -10.88
CA THR A 50 -23.12 20.21 -9.56
C THR A 50 -23.63 19.08 -8.68
N VAL A 51 -22.72 18.32 -8.09
CA VAL A 51 -23.00 17.24 -7.15
C VAL A 51 -22.71 17.76 -5.76
N GLU A 52 -23.74 17.98 -4.95
CA GLU A 52 -23.56 18.29 -3.53
C GLU A 52 -23.59 17.00 -2.73
N PHE A 53 -22.48 16.68 -2.08
CA PHE A 53 -22.34 15.56 -1.18
C PHE A 53 -22.40 16.08 0.27
N ASP A 54 -23.48 15.78 0.98
CA ASP A 54 -23.59 16.07 2.41
C ASP A 54 -23.25 14.82 3.22
N PRO A 55 -22.05 14.75 3.83
CA PRO A 55 -21.64 13.58 4.59
C PRO A 55 -22.57 13.25 5.77
N SER A 56 -23.31 14.25 6.31
CA SER A 56 -24.23 14.06 7.42
C SER A 56 -25.54 13.36 7.04
N LYS A 57 -25.85 13.29 5.73
CA LYS A 57 -27.05 12.62 5.20
C LYS A 57 -26.83 11.19 4.78
N VAL A 58 -25.56 10.74 4.69
CA VAL A 58 -25.19 9.38 4.23
C VAL A 58 -25.59 8.31 5.25
N ASN A 59 -25.77 8.68 6.52
CA ASN A 59 -26.14 7.73 7.56
C ASN A 59 -27.11 8.33 8.58
N PRO A 60 -28.41 8.50 8.23
CA PRO A 60 -29.43 9.10 9.13
C PRO A 60 -29.71 8.25 10.38
N GLU A 61 -29.29 6.99 10.43
CA GLU A 61 -29.52 6.08 11.58
C GLU A 61 -28.27 5.87 12.46
N GLY A 62 -27.16 6.62 12.23
CA GLY A 62 -25.98 6.59 13.10
C GLY A 62 -25.15 5.30 13.02
N GLY A 63 -25.29 4.52 11.96
CA GLY A 63 -24.39 3.40 11.67
C GLY A 63 -23.03 3.94 11.23
N GLN A 64 -21.94 3.48 11.86
CA GLN A 64 -20.58 3.82 11.46
C GLN A 64 -20.33 3.31 10.03
N ASP A 65 -19.79 4.17 9.17
CA ASP A 65 -19.34 3.73 7.85
C ASP A 65 -18.30 2.61 8.01
N HIS A 66 -18.42 1.56 7.18
CA HIS A 66 -17.50 0.43 7.22
C HIS A 66 -16.03 0.83 7.07
N PHE A 67 -15.78 1.92 6.35
CA PHE A 67 -14.42 2.40 6.05
C PHE A 67 -13.92 3.51 6.97
N GLU A 68 -14.71 3.93 7.96
CA GLU A 68 -14.30 4.94 8.93
C GLU A 68 -13.14 4.49 9.82
N ASN A 69 -12.47 5.50 10.40
CA ASN A 69 -11.44 5.28 11.39
C ASN A 69 -12.05 4.98 12.75
N LEU A 70 -12.07 3.72 13.16
CA LEU A 70 -12.65 3.30 14.44
C LEU A 70 -11.93 3.90 15.66
N ALA A 71 -10.66 4.28 15.50
CA ALA A 71 -9.89 4.87 16.59
C ALA A 71 -10.44 6.23 17.05
N ASP A 72 -11.23 6.93 16.23
CA ASP A 72 -11.88 8.19 16.62
C ASP A 72 -13.05 8.00 17.59
N TYR A 73 -13.61 6.80 17.65
CA TYR A 73 -14.77 6.45 18.47
C TYR A 73 -14.42 5.67 19.74
N LEU A 74 -13.19 5.16 19.82
CA LEU A 74 -12.73 4.36 20.95
C LEU A 74 -12.03 5.24 21.99
N GLU A 75 -12.23 4.92 23.26
CA GLU A 75 -11.57 5.60 24.37
C GLU A 75 -10.10 5.15 24.52
N ASP A 76 -9.27 6.02 25.07
CA ASP A 76 -7.84 5.73 25.25
C ASP A 76 -7.60 4.55 26.23
N ASN A 77 -8.57 4.22 27.09
CA ASN A 77 -8.50 3.03 27.95
C ASN A 77 -8.52 1.69 27.17
N VAL A 78 -9.07 1.68 25.95
CA VAL A 78 -9.07 0.54 25.03
C VAL A 78 -7.85 0.62 24.09
N LEU A 79 -7.52 1.83 23.63
CA LEU A 79 -6.47 2.03 22.65
C LEU A 79 -5.06 1.85 23.22
N ASP A 80 -4.77 2.31 24.45
CA ASP A 80 -3.44 2.24 25.06
C ASP A 80 -3.00 0.78 25.39
N PRO A 81 -3.85 -0.11 25.92
CA PRO A 81 -3.51 -1.53 26.06
C PRO A 81 -3.30 -2.23 24.73
N LEU A 82 -4.16 -1.95 23.72
CA LEU A 82 -4.02 -2.50 22.39
C LEU A 82 -2.70 -2.07 21.74
N ALA A 83 -2.36 -0.79 21.82
CA ALA A 83 -1.09 -0.28 21.32
C ALA A 83 0.10 -0.97 21.98
N SER A 84 0.04 -1.17 23.31
CA SER A 84 1.10 -1.82 24.08
C SER A 84 1.32 -3.28 23.65
N GLU A 85 0.23 -4.05 23.44
CA GLU A 85 0.30 -5.43 22.95
C GLU A 85 0.91 -5.48 21.54
N LEU A 86 0.49 -4.60 20.66
CA LEU A 86 0.97 -4.56 19.28
C LEU A 86 2.44 -4.12 19.18
N MET A 87 2.87 -3.19 20.04
CA MET A 87 4.26 -2.78 20.14
C MET A 87 5.17 -3.88 20.67
N GLU A 88 4.68 -4.68 21.61
CA GLU A 88 5.40 -5.88 22.08
C GLU A 88 5.56 -6.90 20.93
N LYS A 89 4.50 -7.16 20.15
CA LYS A 89 4.58 -8.01 18.96
C LYS A 89 5.61 -7.50 17.95
N TYR A 90 5.59 -6.20 17.66
CA TYR A 90 6.57 -5.58 16.76
C TYR A 90 8.00 -5.80 17.24
N THR A 91 8.27 -5.55 18.52
CA THR A 91 9.60 -5.72 19.11
C THR A 91 10.06 -7.17 19.01
N ASN A 92 9.20 -8.12 19.38
CA ASN A 92 9.48 -9.56 19.31
C ASN A 92 9.77 -10.01 17.86
N TYR A 93 9.03 -9.51 16.87
CA TYR A 93 9.26 -9.86 15.46
C TYR A 93 10.55 -9.23 14.92
N LYS A 94 10.86 -8.00 15.32
CA LYS A 94 12.13 -7.32 14.96
C LYS A 94 13.33 -8.06 15.54
N GLU A 95 13.25 -8.53 16.80
CA GLU A 95 14.28 -9.35 17.44
C GLU A 95 14.41 -10.72 16.78
N SER A 96 13.32 -11.38 16.39
CA SER A 96 13.35 -12.71 15.77
C SER A 96 14.13 -12.75 14.45
N ARG A 97 14.23 -11.64 13.73
CA ARG A 97 14.97 -11.51 12.46
C ARG A 97 16.36 -10.85 12.61
N GLN A 98 16.82 -10.61 13.84
CA GLN A 98 18.04 -9.85 14.11
C GLN A 98 19.28 -10.45 13.43
N GLU A 99 19.44 -11.78 13.44
CA GLU A 99 20.56 -12.46 12.78
C GLU A 99 20.58 -12.21 11.27
N TRP A 100 19.42 -12.24 10.63
CA TRP A 100 19.28 -11.90 9.21
C TRP A 100 19.66 -10.44 8.94
N ALA A 101 19.17 -9.51 9.75
CA ALA A 101 19.46 -8.08 9.62
C ALA A 101 20.94 -7.76 9.84
N ASP A 102 21.59 -8.44 10.82
CA ASP A 102 23.02 -8.28 11.09
C ASP A 102 23.88 -8.81 9.94
N SER A 103 23.54 -9.99 9.39
CA SER A 103 24.21 -10.55 8.22
C SER A 103 24.07 -9.63 7.00
N TYR A 104 22.88 -9.07 6.78
CA TYR A 104 22.63 -8.11 5.71
C TYR A 104 23.48 -6.85 5.89
N ARG A 105 23.51 -6.27 7.10
CA ARG A 105 24.31 -5.07 7.41
C ARG A 105 25.81 -5.29 7.21
N GLU A 106 26.34 -6.44 7.64
CA GLU A 106 27.74 -6.79 7.42
C GLU A 106 28.05 -6.95 5.93
N GLY A 107 27.15 -7.60 5.21
CA GLY A 107 27.31 -7.85 3.79
C GLY A 107 27.25 -6.59 2.92
N LEU A 108 26.56 -5.54 3.35
CA LEU A 108 26.55 -4.25 2.66
C LEU A 108 27.97 -3.66 2.50
N ASN A 109 28.90 -3.95 3.42
CA ASN A 109 30.30 -3.55 3.28
C ASN A 109 31.00 -4.19 2.06
N LEU A 110 30.49 -5.33 1.58
CA LEU A 110 31.05 -6.05 0.43
C LEU A 110 30.65 -5.42 -0.92
N LEU A 111 29.67 -4.50 -0.94
CA LEU A 111 29.33 -3.76 -2.16
C LEU A 111 30.48 -2.90 -2.68
N GLY A 112 31.42 -2.53 -1.81
CA GLY A 112 32.62 -1.81 -2.20
C GLY A 112 32.43 -0.34 -2.58
N PHE A 113 31.29 0.26 -2.22
CA PHE A 113 30.98 1.68 -2.50
C PHE A 113 31.82 2.65 -1.66
N LYS A 114 32.30 2.18 -0.51
CA LYS A 114 33.14 2.99 0.38
C LYS A 114 34.59 2.57 0.29
N TYR A 115 35.45 3.54 0.06
CA TYR A 115 36.92 3.32 0.06
C TYR A 115 37.41 3.26 1.52
N VAL A 116 37.84 2.08 1.97
CA VAL A 116 38.41 1.89 3.31
C VAL A 116 39.91 1.77 3.22
N THR A 117 40.63 2.75 3.80
CA THR A 117 42.09 2.69 3.88
C THR A 117 42.52 1.59 4.84
N ARG A 118 43.16 0.54 4.35
CA ARG A 118 43.72 -0.55 5.15
C ARG A 118 45.19 -0.30 5.45
N THR A 119 45.56 -0.56 6.72
CA THR A 119 46.96 -0.51 7.17
C THR A 119 47.54 -1.90 7.44
N GLU A 120 46.72 -2.92 7.35
CA GLU A 120 47.08 -4.32 7.53
C GLU A 120 47.10 -5.05 6.18
N PRO A 121 47.97 -6.05 5.96
CA PRO A 121 48.93 -6.62 6.92
C PRO A 121 50.22 -5.79 7.09
N PHE A 122 50.42 -4.73 6.31
CA PHE A 122 51.55 -3.82 6.44
C PHE A 122 51.21 -2.43 5.90
N ARG A 123 51.96 -1.40 6.30
CA ARG A 123 51.73 -0.05 5.84
C ARG A 123 51.93 0.07 4.33
N GLY A 124 50.97 0.60 3.61
CA GLY A 124 50.95 0.67 2.14
C GLY A 124 50.33 -0.57 1.47
N ALA A 125 49.73 -1.46 2.23
CA ALA A 125 48.91 -2.53 1.68
C ALA A 125 47.79 -1.97 0.78
N SER A 126 47.49 -2.69 -0.30
CA SER A 126 46.40 -2.29 -1.21
C SER A 126 45.04 -2.28 -0.47
N SER A 127 44.35 -1.16 -0.58
CA SER A 127 42.98 -1.00 -0.08
C SER A 127 41.92 -1.25 -1.14
N VAL A 128 42.29 -1.76 -2.31
CA VAL A 128 41.39 -2.04 -3.41
C VAL A 128 40.49 -3.20 -3.04
N THR A 129 39.18 -2.95 -3.02
CA THR A 129 38.14 -3.98 -2.89
C THR A 129 37.59 -4.25 -4.29
N HIS A 130 37.58 -5.52 -4.69
CA HIS A 130 36.99 -5.90 -5.99
C HIS A 130 35.45 -5.93 -5.82
N PRO A 131 34.67 -5.14 -6.55
CA PRO A 131 33.22 -5.01 -6.35
C PRO A 131 32.42 -6.14 -7.01
N VAL A 132 32.83 -7.40 -6.76
CA VAL A 132 32.20 -8.59 -7.40
C VAL A 132 30.71 -8.68 -7.07
N LEU A 133 30.34 -8.34 -5.84
CA LEU A 133 28.93 -8.36 -5.42
C LEU A 133 28.12 -7.31 -6.18
N ALA A 134 28.61 -6.09 -6.27
CA ALA A 134 27.95 -5.02 -7.01
C ALA A 134 27.80 -5.37 -8.51
N GLU A 135 28.83 -5.97 -9.10
CA GLU A 135 28.80 -6.44 -10.49
C GLU A 135 27.73 -7.52 -10.68
N ALA A 136 27.67 -8.52 -9.81
CA ALA A 136 26.70 -9.60 -9.88
C ALA A 136 25.25 -9.10 -9.72
N VAL A 137 25.01 -8.19 -8.78
CA VAL A 137 23.70 -7.57 -8.55
C VAL A 137 23.26 -6.76 -9.76
N THR A 138 24.17 -5.93 -10.31
CA THR A 138 23.86 -5.09 -11.49
C THR A 138 23.60 -5.93 -12.74
N GLN A 139 24.35 -7.02 -12.94
CA GLN A 139 24.11 -7.94 -14.06
C GLN A 139 22.74 -8.62 -13.93
N PHE A 140 22.38 -9.09 -12.72
CA PHE A 140 21.06 -9.66 -12.48
C PHE A 140 19.96 -8.64 -12.78
N GLN A 141 20.06 -7.41 -12.23
CA GLN A 141 19.10 -6.33 -12.45
C GLN A 141 18.89 -6.08 -13.95
N ALA A 142 19.97 -5.88 -14.71
CA ALA A 142 19.92 -5.57 -16.14
C ALA A 142 19.26 -6.71 -16.96
N GLN A 143 19.54 -7.96 -16.62
CA GLN A 143 18.95 -9.11 -17.31
C GLN A 143 17.47 -9.30 -16.94
N ALA A 144 17.15 -9.26 -15.64
CA ALA A 144 15.79 -9.43 -15.14
C ALA A 144 14.86 -8.31 -15.61
N TYR A 145 15.33 -7.06 -15.59
CA TYR A 145 14.55 -5.92 -16.06
C TYR A 145 14.09 -6.10 -17.52
N LYS A 146 14.99 -6.47 -18.39
CA LYS A 146 14.70 -6.67 -19.82
C LYS A 146 13.70 -7.80 -20.06
N GLU A 147 13.81 -8.88 -19.29
CA GLU A 147 12.92 -10.06 -19.44
C GLU A 147 11.52 -9.83 -18.83
N LEU A 148 11.45 -9.11 -17.71
CA LEU A 148 10.21 -8.90 -16.97
C LEU A 148 9.40 -7.69 -17.44
N LEU A 149 10.07 -6.66 -17.97
CA LEU A 149 9.46 -5.46 -18.55
C LEU A 149 9.79 -5.33 -20.04
N PRO A 150 9.19 -6.18 -20.89
CA PRO A 150 9.36 -6.04 -22.33
C PRO A 150 8.66 -4.77 -22.84
N ALA A 151 9.14 -4.21 -23.97
CA ALA A 151 8.62 -2.98 -24.56
C ALA A 151 7.11 -3.02 -24.89
N ASP A 152 6.54 -4.22 -25.12
CA ASP A 152 5.11 -4.42 -25.35
C ASP A 152 4.27 -4.47 -24.06
N GLY A 153 4.89 -4.26 -22.90
CA GLY A 153 4.29 -4.36 -21.57
C GLY A 153 4.35 -5.79 -20.98
N PRO A 154 4.28 -5.90 -19.64
CA PRO A 154 4.45 -7.17 -18.92
C PRO A 154 3.23 -8.10 -19.01
N VAL A 155 2.04 -7.57 -19.33
CA VAL A 155 0.80 -8.34 -19.29
C VAL A 155 0.57 -9.08 -20.61
N ARG A 156 0.32 -10.39 -20.49
CA ARG A 156 -0.16 -11.25 -21.56
C ARG A 156 -1.48 -11.89 -21.16
N THR A 157 -2.39 -12.02 -22.10
CA THR A 157 -3.70 -12.65 -21.87
C THR A 157 -3.75 -14.01 -22.57
N GLN A 158 -4.42 -14.97 -21.93
CA GLN A 158 -4.67 -16.30 -22.48
C GLN A 158 -6.16 -16.62 -22.36
N ILE A 159 -6.75 -17.08 -23.44
CA ILE A 159 -8.16 -17.50 -23.45
C ILE A 159 -8.25 -18.92 -22.88
N MET A 160 -9.07 -19.09 -21.86
CA MET A 160 -9.40 -20.41 -21.29
C MET A 160 -10.68 -20.94 -21.94
N GLY A 161 -10.66 -22.19 -22.40
CA GLY A 161 -11.76 -22.83 -23.08
C GLY A 161 -11.84 -22.48 -24.56
N ASP A 162 -13.07 -22.58 -25.16
CA ASP A 162 -13.28 -22.38 -26.60
C ASP A 162 -13.00 -20.93 -27.01
N ALA A 163 -12.04 -20.75 -27.93
CA ALA A 163 -11.71 -19.47 -28.53
C ALA A 163 -12.74 -19.14 -29.62
N ASN A 164 -13.18 -17.89 -29.64
CA ASN A 164 -13.95 -17.29 -30.73
C ASN A 164 -13.47 -15.84 -30.96
N VAL A 165 -13.83 -15.28 -32.10
CA VAL A 165 -13.39 -13.91 -32.52
C VAL A 165 -13.72 -12.86 -31.47
N ALA A 166 -14.89 -12.93 -30.85
CA ALA A 166 -15.29 -11.96 -29.82
C ALA A 166 -14.41 -12.06 -28.55
N LYS A 167 -14.06 -13.28 -28.12
CA LYS A 167 -13.15 -13.50 -26.99
C LYS A 167 -11.72 -13.08 -27.30
N GLU A 168 -11.27 -13.25 -28.54
CA GLU A 168 -9.95 -12.79 -28.99
C GLU A 168 -9.84 -11.27 -28.94
N GLU A 169 -10.85 -10.55 -29.45
CA GLU A 169 -10.93 -9.11 -29.38
C GLU A 169 -11.02 -8.59 -27.94
N GLN A 170 -11.78 -9.26 -27.08
CA GLN A 170 -11.87 -8.94 -25.66
C GLN A 170 -10.53 -9.16 -24.95
N SER A 171 -9.88 -10.28 -25.20
CA SER A 171 -8.55 -10.62 -24.68
C SER A 171 -7.52 -9.54 -25.05
N LYS A 172 -7.52 -9.09 -26.31
CA LYS A 172 -6.63 -8.01 -26.75
C LYS A 172 -6.92 -6.69 -26.02
N ARG A 173 -8.19 -6.29 -25.88
CA ARG A 173 -8.57 -5.07 -25.14
C ARG A 173 -8.15 -5.12 -23.68
N VAL A 174 -8.34 -6.28 -23.02
CA VAL A 174 -7.90 -6.47 -21.63
C VAL A 174 -6.37 -6.35 -21.51
N LYS A 175 -5.61 -7.00 -22.41
CA LYS A 175 -4.15 -6.89 -22.46
C LYS A 175 -3.71 -5.43 -22.61
N ASP A 176 -4.26 -4.74 -23.61
CA ASP A 176 -3.87 -3.36 -23.93
C ASP A 176 -4.22 -2.41 -22.77
N PHE A 177 -5.39 -2.59 -22.15
CA PHE A 177 -5.81 -1.78 -21.00
C PHE A 177 -4.95 -2.02 -19.74
N MET A 178 -4.64 -3.29 -19.42
CA MET A 178 -3.79 -3.59 -18.26
C MET A 178 -2.36 -3.08 -18.46
N ASN A 179 -1.80 -3.21 -19.67
CA ASN A 179 -0.48 -2.65 -19.96
C ASN A 179 -0.49 -1.12 -19.87
N TYR A 180 -1.54 -0.47 -20.36
CA TYR A 180 -1.72 0.98 -20.21
C TYR A 180 -1.79 1.41 -18.73
N GLN A 181 -2.52 0.65 -17.88
CA GLN A 181 -2.57 0.95 -16.45
C GLN A 181 -1.18 0.86 -15.80
N ILE A 182 -0.43 -0.21 -16.10
CA ILE A 182 0.87 -0.47 -15.45
C ILE A 182 1.95 0.47 -15.97
N MET A 183 2.03 0.68 -17.29
CA MET A 183 3.15 1.40 -17.91
C MET A 183 2.93 2.92 -18.01
N ASP A 184 1.68 3.36 -18.16
CA ASP A 184 1.37 4.77 -18.40
C ASP A 184 0.73 5.45 -17.18
N GLN A 185 -0.22 4.78 -16.50
CA GLN A 185 -0.90 5.37 -15.35
C GLN A 185 -0.11 5.26 -14.05
N MET A 186 0.48 4.10 -13.78
CA MET A 186 1.32 3.87 -12.60
C MET A 186 2.75 4.34 -12.85
N LYS A 187 2.99 5.65 -12.82
CA LYS A 187 4.31 6.24 -13.12
C LYS A 187 5.43 5.76 -12.19
N GLU A 188 5.08 5.31 -11.00
CA GLU A 188 5.99 4.75 -10.02
C GLU A 188 6.38 3.29 -10.32
N TYR A 189 5.61 2.57 -11.14
CA TYR A 189 5.77 1.13 -11.30
C TYR A 189 7.15 0.75 -11.84
N GLU A 190 7.59 1.40 -12.92
CA GLU A 190 8.87 1.10 -13.59
C GLU A 190 10.09 1.44 -12.72
N PRO A 191 10.24 2.67 -12.17
CA PRO A 191 11.41 3.00 -11.35
C PRO A 191 11.47 2.20 -10.05
N GLU A 192 10.34 1.95 -9.39
CA GLU A 192 10.31 1.13 -8.17
C GLU A 192 10.52 -0.36 -8.46
N PHE A 193 10.15 -0.83 -9.65
CA PHE A 193 10.44 -2.20 -10.07
C PHE A 193 11.92 -2.38 -10.36
N ASP A 194 12.56 -1.42 -11.01
CA ASP A 194 14.00 -1.42 -11.25
C ASP A 194 14.79 -1.42 -9.93
N GLN A 195 14.38 -0.57 -8.97
CA GLN A 195 14.94 -0.57 -7.63
C GLN A 195 14.76 -1.93 -6.92
N MET A 196 13.56 -2.50 -6.99
CA MET A 196 13.28 -3.83 -6.43
C MET A 196 14.22 -4.90 -6.99
N LEU A 197 14.50 -4.88 -8.29
CA LEU A 197 15.40 -5.85 -8.94
C LEU A 197 16.85 -5.69 -8.50
N PHE A 198 17.27 -4.52 -8.05
CA PHE A 198 18.57 -4.31 -7.43
C PHE A 198 18.62 -4.90 -6.01
N TYR A 199 17.60 -4.62 -5.19
CA TYR A 199 17.54 -5.09 -3.80
C TYR A 199 17.28 -6.59 -3.69
N LEU A 200 16.52 -7.20 -4.59
CA LEU A 200 16.15 -8.61 -4.52
C LEU A 200 17.33 -9.57 -4.43
N PRO A 201 18.33 -9.54 -5.33
CA PRO A 201 19.49 -10.41 -5.20
C PRO A 201 20.40 -10.03 -4.03
N LEU A 202 20.36 -8.78 -3.56
CA LEU A 202 21.17 -8.29 -2.47
C LEU A 202 20.66 -8.79 -1.12
N SER A 203 19.45 -8.42 -0.74
CA SER A 203 18.82 -8.75 0.55
C SER A 203 18.18 -10.14 0.60
N GLY A 204 17.86 -10.71 -0.57
CA GLY A 204 17.21 -12.03 -0.69
C GLY A 204 15.69 -11.98 -0.60
N SER A 205 15.12 -10.90 -0.08
CA SER A 205 13.67 -10.66 0.00
C SER A 205 13.36 -9.23 -0.34
N THR A 206 12.26 -9.05 -1.07
CA THR A 206 11.67 -7.74 -1.34
C THR A 206 10.16 -7.86 -1.39
N PHE A 207 9.47 -6.75 -1.20
CA PHE A 207 8.03 -6.73 -1.19
C PHE A 207 7.48 -5.65 -2.11
N LYS A 208 6.26 -5.84 -2.59
CA LYS A 208 5.45 -4.80 -3.19
C LYS A 208 4.16 -4.65 -2.43
N LYS A 209 3.77 -3.40 -2.14
CA LYS A 209 2.45 -3.05 -1.64
C LYS A 209 1.61 -2.56 -2.81
N VAL A 210 0.47 -3.21 -3.02
CA VAL A 210 -0.47 -2.87 -4.10
C VAL A 210 -1.80 -2.47 -3.47
N TYR A 211 -2.27 -1.26 -3.76
CA TYR A 211 -3.52 -0.74 -3.22
C TYR A 211 -4.13 0.27 -4.20
N TYR A 212 -5.39 0.58 -4.00
CA TYR A 212 -6.05 1.68 -4.70
C TYR A 212 -5.93 2.94 -3.85
N ASP A 213 -5.48 4.03 -4.46
CA ASP A 213 -5.36 5.33 -3.79
C ASP A 213 -6.51 6.22 -4.25
N ASP A 214 -7.43 6.51 -3.34
CA ASP A 214 -8.64 7.28 -3.63
C ASP A 214 -8.31 8.73 -3.98
N LEU A 215 -7.25 9.31 -3.41
CA LEU A 215 -6.82 10.67 -3.72
C LEU A 215 -6.24 10.78 -5.13
N LEU A 216 -5.52 9.73 -5.57
CA LEU A 216 -4.97 9.66 -6.93
C LEU A 216 -5.98 9.08 -7.94
N GLY A 217 -7.07 8.47 -7.48
CA GLY A 217 -8.08 7.81 -8.30
C GLY A 217 -7.54 6.65 -9.14
N ARG A 218 -6.48 5.96 -8.69
CA ARG A 218 -5.83 4.88 -9.41
C ARG A 218 -5.18 3.85 -8.51
N ALA A 219 -4.89 2.67 -9.04
CA ALA A 219 -4.05 1.69 -8.37
C ALA A 219 -2.59 2.18 -8.28
N VAL A 220 -1.94 1.84 -7.19
CA VAL A 220 -0.55 2.19 -6.86
C VAL A 220 0.20 0.90 -6.50
N SER A 221 1.44 0.78 -6.96
CA SER A 221 2.32 -0.34 -6.65
C SER A 221 3.65 0.19 -6.14
N LYS A 222 3.89 0.08 -4.83
CA LYS A 222 5.11 0.58 -4.18
C LYS A 222 6.06 -0.57 -3.83
N PHE A 223 7.34 -0.34 -4.04
CA PHE A 223 8.40 -1.20 -3.54
C PHE A 223 8.61 -0.98 -2.04
N ILE A 224 8.81 -2.08 -1.31
CA ILE A 224 9.14 -2.07 0.11
C ILE A 224 10.37 -2.95 0.30
N PRO A 225 11.48 -2.39 0.81
CA PRO A 225 12.66 -3.17 1.15
C PRO A 225 12.38 -4.11 2.33
N ALA A 226 13.17 -5.16 2.45
CA ALA A 226 12.93 -6.20 3.46
C ALA A 226 13.05 -5.69 4.91
N GLU A 227 13.81 -4.64 5.14
CA GLU A 227 13.93 -4.00 6.44
C GLU A 227 12.66 -3.30 6.90
N ASP A 228 11.89 -2.73 5.96
CA ASP A 228 10.68 -1.95 6.25
C ASP A 228 9.41 -2.81 6.35
N LEU A 229 9.50 -4.13 6.10
CA LEU A 229 8.39 -5.07 6.34
C LEU A 229 8.78 -6.09 7.40
N VAL A 230 8.17 -6.01 8.57
CA VAL A 230 8.45 -6.86 9.73
C VAL A 230 7.37 -7.93 9.85
N VAL A 231 7.80 -9.20 9.76
CA VAL A 231 6.94 -10.39 9.84
C VAL A 231 7.62 -11.38 10.79
N PRO A 232 6.88 -12.20 11.54
CA PRO A 232 7.47 -13.23 12.37
C PRO A 232 8.42 -14.12 11.56
N TYR A 233 9.64 -14.34 12.04
CA TYR A 233 10.63 -15.15 11.31
C TYR A 233 10.17 -16.61 11.10
N SER A 234 9.30 -17.11 11.97
CA SER A 234 8.70 -18.44 11.89
C SER A 234 7.57 -18.58 10.88
N ALA A 235 7.06 -17.46 10.32
CA ALA A 235 5.99 -17.52 9.33
C ALA A 235 6.47 -18.21 8.04
N THR A 236 5.59 -18.95 7.39
CA THR A 236 5.87 -19.63 6.12
C THR A 236 5.58 -18.71 4.94
N SER A 237 4.50 -17.96 5.03
CA SER A 237 4.01 -17.03 3.99
C SER A 237 3.43 -15.76 4.60
N LEU A 238 3.08 -14.78 3.78
CA LEU A 238 2.35 -13.58 4.24
C LEU A 238 0.89 -13.92 4.65
N GLU A 239 0.33 -14.94 4.04
CA GLU A 239 -1.05 -15.38 4.30
C GLU A 239 -1.18 -16.01 5.70
N ASP A 240 -0.16 -16.82 6.09
CA ASP A 240 -0.12 -17.52 7.37
C ASP A 240 0.48 -16.68 8.51
N ALA A 241 0.98 -15.49 8.21
CA ALA A 241 1.58 -14.62 9.21
C ALA A 241 0.51 -14.06 10.15
N GLU A 242 0.74 -14.19 11.46
CA GLU A 242 -0.14 -13.63 12.51
C GLU A 242 -0.29 -12.11 12.38
N ALA A 243 0.79 -11.42 12.02
CA ALA A 243 0.76 -10.00 11.69
C ALA A 243 1.81 -9.65 10.64
N VAL A 244 1.49 -8.67 9.80
CA VAL A 244 2.41 -8.06 8.84
C VAL A 244 2.52 -6.58 9.18
N ILE A 245 3.73 -6.11 9.48
CA ILE A 245 3.96 -4.75 9.98
C ILE A 245 4.81 -4.00 8.96
N HIS A 246 4.27 -2.95 8.40
CA HIS A 246 4.95 -2.06 7.47
C HIS A 246 5.44 -0.82 8.22
N VAL A 247 6.74 -0.59 8.22
CA VAL A 247 7.39 0.57 8.84
C VAL A 247 7.43 1.71 7.83
N ILE A 248 6.76 2.80 8.13
CA ILE A 248 6.63 3.97 7.25
C ILE A 248 7.32 5.16 7.93
N ARG A 249 8.23 5.81 7.20
CA ARG A 249 8.81 7.08 7.65
C ARG A 249 8.03 8.22 7.02
N MET A 250 7.51 9.11 7.84
CA MET A 250 6.61 10.17 7.42
C MET A 250 7.07 11.53 7.93
N SER A 251 7.08 12.53 7.03
CA SER A 251 7.39 13.90 7.42
C SER A 251 6.28 14.50 8.31
N PRO A 252 6.59 15.48 9.20
CA PRO A 252 5.57 16.15 10.00
C PRO A 252 4.44 16.76 9.16
N ASN A 253 4.79 17.30 8.00
CA ASN A 253 3.81 17.89 7.09
C ASN A 253 2.87 16.85 6.48
N ASP A 254 3.40 15.68 6.12
CA ASP A 254 2.56 14.63 5.53
C ASP A 254 1.68 13.95 6.59
N LEU A 255 2.20 13.77 7.80
CA LEU A 255 1.41 13.35 8.95
C LEU A 255 0.22 14.32 9.18
N ARG A 256 0.51 15.63 9.20
CA ARG A 256 -0.52 16.66 9.39
C ARG A 256 -1.58 16.66 8.30
N LYS A 257 -1.20 16.42 7.03
CA LYS A 257 -2.15 16.25 5.92
C LYS A 257 -3.07 15.06 6.16
N GLN A 258 -2.55 13.93 6.63
CA GLN A 258 -3.35 12.74 6.91
C GLN A 258 -4.31 12.95 8.08
N GLN A 259 -3.91 13.71 9.09
CA GLN A 259 -4.79 14.11 10.20
C GLN A 259 -5.93 15.02 9.72
N ILE A 260 -5.62 16.06 8.93
CA ILE A 260 -6.63 17.00 8.39
C ILE A 260 -7.62 16.27 7.47
N ASN A 261 -7.15 15.30 6.70
CA ASN A 261 -8.02 14.50 5.81
C ASN A 261 -8.86 13.44 6.55
N GLY A 262 -8.76 13.34 7.90
CA GLY A 262 -9.48 12.35 8.69
C GLY A 262 -8.99 10.90 8.46
N PHE A 263 -7.81 10.73 7.85
CA PHE A 263 -7.22 9.41 7.72
C PHE A 263 -6.59 8.94 9.04
N TYR A 264 -5.95 9.86 9.76
CA TYR A 264 -5.41 9.67 11.11
C TYR A 264 -6.12 10.55 12.13
N ARG A 265 -6.20 10.10 13.37
CA ARG A 265 -6.68 10.90 14.51
C ARG A 265 -5.88 12.20 14.63
N ASP A 266 -6.56 13.31 14.95
CA ASP A 266 -5.91 14.61 15.19
C ASP A 266 -5.39 14.68 16.63
N ILE A 267 -4.23 14.03 16.86
CA ILE A 267 -3.52 14.02 18.14
C ILE A 267 -2.14 14.62 17.97
N ASP A 268 -1.65 15.28 19.04
CA ASP A 268 -0.30 15.81 19.08
C ASP A 268 0.70 14.72 19.48
N LEU A 269 1.65 14.41 18.58
CA LEU A 269 2.71 13.43 18.81
C LEU A 269 4.02 14.06 19.34
N GLY A 270 4.05 15.39 19.51
CA GLY A 270 5.26 16.12 19.89
C GLY A 270 6.30 16.20 18.77
N GLU A 271 7.57 16.40 19.14
CA GLU A 271 8.66 16.44 18.16
C GLU A 271 9.06 15.01 17.72
N PRO A 272 9.39 14.80 16.42
CA PRO A 272 9.86 13.52 15.94
C PRO A 272 11.10 13.04 16.69
N PRO A 273 11.18 11.75 17.05
CA PRO A 273 12.34 11.22 17.75
C PRO A 273 13.55 11.12 16.82
N VAL A 274 14.75 11.16 17.43
CA VAL A 274 15.99 10.83 16.72
C VAL A 274 15.99 9.37 16.32
N GLN A 275 15.99 9.10 15.03
CA GLN A 275 16.02 7.71 14.54
C GLN A 275 17.40 7.07 14.74
N GLU A 276 17.44 5.94 15.42
CA GLU A 276 18.66 5.14 15.64
C GLU A 276 18.68 3.82 14.83
N ASP A 277 18.02 3.77 13.68
CA ASP A 277 18.07 2.55 12.87
C ASP A 277 19.48 2.34 12.29
N LYS A 278 20.20 1.35 12.87
CA LYS A 278 21.59 1.04 12.52
C LYS A 278 21.76 0.58 11.08
N LEU A 279 20.74 -0.08 10.51
CA LEU A 279 20.78 -0.54 9.14
C LEU A 279 20.66 0.64 8.18
N LYS A 280 19.70 1.52 8.41
CA LYS A 280 19.51 2.72 7.60
C LYS A 280 20.69 3.69 7.69
N GLN A 281 21.25 3.85 8.89
CA GLN A 281 22.48 4.61 9.07
C GLN A 281 23.62 4.03 8.23
N LYS A 282 23.70 2.70 8.14
CA LYS A 282 24.74 2.04 7.32
C LYS A 282 24.53 2.24 5.84
N GLU A 283 23.32 2.20 5.34
CA GLU A 283 23.00 2.48 3.95
C GLU A 283 23.38 3.92 3.58
N LEU A 284 22.97 4.92 4.38
CA LEU A 284 23.31 6.32 4.19
C LEU A 284 24.83 6.56 4.23
N GLU A 285 25.52 5.86 5.14
CA GLU A 285 27.00 5.91 5.20
C GLU A 285 27.65 5.39 3.90
N LEU A 286 27.12 4.32 3.31
CA LEU A 286 27.62 3.75 2.05
C LEU A 286 27.32 4.66 0.87
N GLU A 287 26.20 5.34 0.85
CA GLU A 287 25.85 6.35 -0.16
C GLU A 287 26.66 7.64 -0.02
N GLY A 288 27.44 7.77 1.06
CA GLY A 288 28.25 8.96 1.33
C GLY A 288 27.46 10.16 1.85
N ILE A 289 26.22 9.92 2.25
CA ILE A 289 25.35 10.93 2.86
C ILE A 289 25.75 11.07 4.31
N GLN A 290 26.31 12.24 4.67
CA GLN A 290 26.56 12.57 6.08
C GLN A 290 25.26 13.09 6.67
N GLN A 291 24.79 12.46 7.74
CA GLN A 291 23.68 12.96 8.56
C GLN A 291 24.08 14.24 9.33
N ASN A 292 24.28 15.33 8.61
CA ASN A 292 24.48 16.65 9.22
C ASN A 292 23.17 17.41 9.50
N GLY A 293 22.04 16.83 9.09
CA GLY A 293 20.69 17.30 9.36
C GLY A 293 19.86 16.07 9.65
N GLN A 294 19.41 16.00 10.87
CA GLN A 294 18.43 15.02 11.31
C GLN A 294 17.17 15.29 10.50
N GLU A 295 16.79 14.38 9.64
CA GLU A 295 15.46 14.44 9.07
C GLU A 295 14.49 14.13 10.20
N ASP A 296 13.73 15.15 10.62
CA ASP A 296 12.68 15.03 11.61
C ASP A 296 11.53 14.24 11.01
N MET A 297 11.60 12.91 11.08
CA MET A 297 10.57 11.99 10.55
C MET A 297 9.96 11.18 11.68
N TYR A 298 8.64 11.04 11.65
CA TYR A 298 7.93 10.07 12.47
C TYR A 298 8.07 8.67 11.87
N THR A 299 8.23 7.67 12.73
CA THR A 299 8.14 6.26 12.35
C THR A 299 6.74 5.75 12.67
N ILE A 300 6.00 5.47 11.64
CA ILE A 300 4.62 4.98 11.71
C ILE A 300 4.60 3.50 11.37
N LEU A 301 3.98 2.71 12.24
CA LEU A 301 3.81 1.27 12.05
C LEU A 301 2.40 0.98 11.57
N GLU A 302 2.27 0.53 10.34
CA GLU A 302 1.02 0.03 9.77
C GLU A 302 0.96 -1.47 9.96
N MET A 303 0.11 -1.93 10.86
CA MET A 303 0.00 -3.32 11.29
C MET A 303 -1.26 -3.96 10.72
N HIS A 304 -1.09 -4.98 9.89
CA HIS A 304 -2.16 -5.85 9.41
C HIS A 304 -2.25 -7.05 10.34
N VAL A 305 -3.26 -7.09 11.18
CA VAL A 305 -3.36 -8.04 12.31
C VAL A 305 -4.82 -8.41 12.58
N ASP A 306 -5.03 -9.63 13.08
CA ASP A 306 -6.34 -10.07 13.54
C ASP A 306 -6.47 -9.76 15.04
N VAL A 307 -7.50 -8.97 15.39
CA VAL A 307 -7.77 -8.48 16.75
C VAL A 307 -9.23 -8.66 17.10
N ASP A 308 -9.49 -8.96 18.35
CA ASP A 308 -10.82 -8.86 18.95
C ASP A 308 -10.93 -7.45 19.57
N LEU A 309 -11.70 -6.57 18.92
CA LEU A 309 -11.79 -5.16 19.28
C LEU A 309 -13.08 -4.91 20.06
N GLU A 310 -12.96 -4.42 21.29
CA GLU A 310 -14.08 -4.12 22.17
C GLU A 310 -15.13 -3.20 21.50
N GLY A 311 -16.39 -3.65 21.46
CA GLY A 311 -17.48 -2.96 20.80
C GLY A 311 -17.56 -3.18 19.28
N HIS A 312 -16.65 -3.96 18.70
CA HIS A 312 -16.61 -4.34 17.28
C HIS A 312 -16.29 -5.83 17.09
N GLU A 313 -16.68 -6.64 18.08
CA GLU A 313 -16.48 -8.08 18.06
C GLU A 313 -17.26 -8.74 16.92
N ASP A 314 -16.82 -9.92 16.53
CA ASP A 314 -17.63 -10.77 15.67
C ASP A 314 -18.78 -11.35 16.46
N VAL A 315 -20.00 -11.18 15.95
CA VAL A 315 -21.23 -11.67 16.61
C VAL A 315 -21.91 -12.72 15.75
N ASP A 316 -22.43 -13.74 16.42
CA ASP A 316 -23.25 -14.75 15.76
C ASP A 316 -24.57 -14.11 15.29
N PRO A 317 -24.94 -14.23 14.01
CA PRO A 317 -26.17 -13.67 13.48
C PRO A 317 -27.46 -14.32 14.04
N GLU A 318 -27.37 -15.53 14.64
CA GLU A 318 -28.53 -16.22 15.21
C GLU A 318 -28.78 -15.81 16.66
N ASP A 319 -27.74 -15.76 17.48
CA ASP A 319 -27.83 -15.53 18.93
C ASP A 319 -27.47 -14.09 19.34
N GLY A 320 -26.72 -13.36 18.50
CA GLY A 320 -26.20 -12.02 18.78
C GLY A 320 -25.10 -12.01 19.85
N GLU A 321 -24.54 -13.16 20.22
CA GLU A 321 -23.44 -13.27 21.16
C GLU A 321 -22.09 -13.15 20.46
N PRO A 322 -21.03 -12.59 21.13
CA PRO A 322 -19.67 -12.53 20.57
C PRO A 322 -19.13 -13.93 20.31
N THR A 323 -18.65 -14.18 19.09
CA THR A 323 -18.07 -15.48 18.72
C THR A 323 -16.67 -15.71 19.26
N GLY A 324 -15.97 -14.64 19.69
CA GLY A 324 -14.57 -14.67 20.11
C GLY A 324 -13.58 -14.85 18.94
N ILE A 325 -14.06 -14.71 17.71
CA ILE A 325 -13.22 -14.74 16.52
C ILE A 325 -12.57 -13.36 16.35
N LYS A 326 -11.24 -13.34 16.20
CA LYS A 326 -10.49 -12.12 15.89
C LYS A 326 -10.74 -11.73 14.44
N LEU A 327 -11.07 -10.46 14.23
CA LEU A 327 -11.31 -9.90 12.90
C LEU A 327 -10.05 -9.20 12.36
N PRO A 328 -9.87 -9.19 11.02
CA PRO A 328 -8.72 -8.53 10.41
C PRO A 328 -8.88 -7.01 10.38
N TYR A 329 -7.90 -6.31 10.97
CA TYR A 329 -7.79 -4.86 11.00
C TYR A 329 -6.45 -4.38 10.46
N ILE A 330 -6.43 -3.13 10.02
CA ILE A 330 -5.21 -2.36 9.77
C ILE A 330 -5.13 -1.31 10.87
N ILE A 331 -4.14 -1.46 11.75
CA ILE A 331 -3.93 -0.58 12.89
C ILE A 331 -2.65 0.19 12.66
N THR A 332 -2.74 1.52 12.72
CA THR A 332 -1.58 2.39 12.53
C THR A 332 -1.20 3.03 13.85
N ILE A 333 0.07 2.89 14.23
CA ILE A 333 0.61 3.32 15.53
C ILE A 333 1.87 4.15 15.29
N ASP A 334 2.04 5.23 16.07
CA ASP A 334 3.32 5.94 16.17
C ASP A 334 4.30 5.14 17.06
N GLU A 335 5.47 4.77 16.51
CA GLU A 335 6.46 3.94 17.22
C GLU A 335 6.95 4.62 18.51
N ALA A 336 7.17 5.95 18.47
CA ALA A 336 7.80 6.68 19.56
C ALA A 336 6.91 6.82 20.81
N ASN A 337 5.63 7.13 20.59
CA ASN A 337 4.69 7.42 21.68
C ASN A 337 3.72 6.27 21.92
N SER A 338 3.77 5.21 21.11
CA SER A 338 2.82 4.08 21.14
C SER A 338 1.36 4.55 21.06
N LYS A 339 1.09 5.59 20.27
CA LYS A 339 -0.26 6.13 20.08
C LYS A 339 -0.90 5.60 18.82
N VAL A 340 -2.14 5.10 18.96
CA VAL A 340 -2.95 4.64 17.83
C VAL A 340 -3.44 5.84 17.02
N LEU A 341 -3.13 5.85 15.72
CA LEU A 341 -3.52 6.89 14.78
C LEU A 341 -4.78 6.50 13.99
N SER A 342 -4.88 5.22 13.62
CA SER A 342 -6.08 4.72 12.93
C SER A 342 -6.29 3.24 13.16
N ILE A 343 -7.57 2.83 13.14
CA ILE A 343 -8.01 1.44 13.11
C ILE A 343 -9.03 1.31 12.00
N ARG A 344 -8.74 0.48 10.99
CA ARG A 344 -9.63 0.26 9.85
C ARG A 344 -9.88 -1.22 9.63
N ARG A 345 -11.10 -1.57 9.23
CA ARG A 345 -11.46 -2.95 8.90
C ARG A 345 -10.72 -3.40 7.64
N ASN A 346 -10.09 -4.57 7.68
CA ASN A 346 -9.35 -5.13 6.56
C ASN A 346 -10.12 -6.26 5.84
N TYR A 347 -11.44 -6.11 5.72
CA TYR A 347 -12.31 -7.04 5.01
C TYR A 347 -13.39 -6.28 4.23
N GLY A 348 -14.12 -6.97 3.36
CA GLY A 348 -15.19 -6.35 2.59
C GLY A 348 -16.44 -6.23 3.43
N GLU A 349 -17.19 -5.14 3.29
CA GLU A 349 -18.46 -4.93 3.98
C GLU A 349 -19.49 -6.05 3.72
N GLN A 350 -19.53 -6.53 2.47
CA GLN A 350 -20.47 -7.58 2.04
C GLN A 350 -19.86 -9.00 2.12
N ASP A 351 -18.67 -9.15 2.69
CA ASP A 351 -18.03 -10.46 2.82
C ASP A 351 -18.49 -11.17 4.10
N PRO A 352 -19.35 -12.21 4.01
CA PRO A 352 -19.83 -12.92 5.19
C PRO A 352 -18.72 -13.68 5.94
N LEU A 353 -17.61 -13.98 5.26
CA LEU A 353 -16.47 -14.67 5.86
C LEU A 353 -15.42 -13.72 6.42
N LYS A 354 -15.61 -12.41 6.27
CA LYS A 354 -14.71 -11.36 6.75
C LYS A 354 -13.22 -11.65 6.46
N LYS A 355 -12.94 -12.09 5.21
CA LYS A 355 -11.59 -12.46 4.79
C LYS A 355 -10.67 -11.26 4.72
N LYS A 356 -9.47 -11.43 5.25
CA LYS A 356 -8.40 -10.45 5.16
C LYS A 356 -8.09 -10.10 3.69
N LYS A 357 -8.02 -8.79 3.39
CA LYS A 357 -7.51 -8.30 2.10
C LYS A 357 -5.99 -8.28 2.13
N ASP A 358 -5.37 -8.80 1.08
CA ASP A 358 -3.92 -8.85 0.93
C ASP A 358 -3.43 -7.66 0.11
N TYR A 359 -2.49 -6.92 0.68
CA TYR A 359 -1.87 -5.75 0.03
C TYR A 359 -0.42 -5.99 -0.35
N PHE A 360 0.22 -7.01 0.22
CA PHE A 360 1.65 -7.24 0.06
C PHE A 360 1.93 -8.47 -0.78
N VAL A 361 2.92 -8.35 -1.66
CA VAL A 361 3.44 -9.46 -2.47
C VAL A 361 4.90 -9.66 -2.12
N HIS A 362 5.29 -10.88 -1.76
CA HIS A 362 6.65 -11.24 -1.39
C HIS A 362 7.42 -11.84 -2.57
N PHE A 363 8.60 -11.29 -2.84
CA PHE A 363 9.54 -11.82 -3.82
C PHE A 363 10.77 -12.35 -3.09
N LYS A 364 11.13 -13.62 -3.34
CA LYS A 364 12.31 -14.28 -2.77
C LYS A 364 13.33 -14.55 -3.88
N PHE A 365 14.59 -14.20 -3.62
CA PHE A 365 15.70 -14.55 -4.53
C PHE A 365 16.06 -16.01 -4.40
N LEU A 366 16.41 -16.46 -3.19
CA LEU A 366 16.57 -17.86 -2.83
C LEU A 366 15.71 -18.16 -1.59
N PRO A 367 14.96 -19.27 -1.59
CA PRO A 367 14.22 -19.65 -0.39
C PRO A 367 15.19 -19.93 0.75
N GLY A 368 14.97 -19.25 1.90
CA GLY A 368 15.66 -19.50 3.16
C GLY A 368 14.96 -20.54 4.03
N LEU A 369 15.48 -20.77 5.22
CA LEU A 369 14.85 -21.65 6.21
C LEU A 369 13.72 -20.95 6.98
N GLY A 370 13.74 -19.61 7.03
CA GLY A 370 12.72 -18.78 7.65
C GLY A 370 11.87 -18.02 6.63
N PHE A 371 11.15 -17.02 7.11
CA PHE A 371 10.29 -16.18 6.27
C PHE A 371 11.10 -15.45 5.19
N TYR A 372 12.22 -14.82 5.55
CA TYR A 372 13.05 -14.06 4.62
C TYR A 372 13.91 -14.99 3.76
N GLY A 373 14.02 -14.65 2.48
CA GLY A 373 14.91 -15.33 1.55
C GLY A 373 16.38 -14.98 1.77
N LEU A 374 17.25 -15.75 1.14
CA LEU A 374 18.69 -15.52 1.15
C LEU A 374 19.11 -14.76 -0.10
N GLY A 375 19.85 -13.68 0.06
CA GLY A 375 20.50 -12.94 -1.00
C GLY A 375 21.96 -13.32 -1.17
N LEU A 376 22.61 -12.72 -2.16
CA LEU A 376 24.05 -12.92 -2.43
C LEU A 376 24.92 -12.52 -1.23
N ILE A 377 24.47 -11.54 -0.44
CA ILE A 377 25.12 -11.11 0.79
C ILE A 377 25.23 -12.25 1.82
N HIS A 378 24.19 -13.07 1.93
CA HIS A 378 24.13 -14.16 2.91
C HIS A 378 24.95 -15.39 2.48
N MET A 379 25.41 -15.40 1.23
CA MET A 379 26.19 -16.50 0.65
C MET A 379 27.70 -16.23 0.67
#